data_c43e5fb8b6bfb9766e558ed1dbcc70e9
#
_entry.id   c43e5fb8b6bfb9766e558ed1dbcc70e9
#
_cell.length_a   1.000
_cell.length_b   1.000
_cell.length_c   1.000
_cell.angle_alpha   90.00
_cell.angle_beta   90.00
_cell.angle_gamma   90.00
#
_symmetry.space_group_name_H-M   'P 1'
#
loop_
_entity.id
_entity.type
_entity.pdbx_description
1 polymer ?
#
loop_
_entity_poly.entity_id
_entity_poly.type
_entity_poly.pdbx_seq_one_letter_code
_entity_poly.pdbx_strand_id
1 'polypeptide(L)'
;MDRYITLLRSDLITDKAAVVVSNMELSEKEMNAFWPVYNAYQKELSKVGDEKVAVIKDYTEHIEQVDNAKARELTMKALAVEEKRLGVIKKYIENFSKVLSAKQVARFFQLELQMQRMIDLQVAADLPLLK
;
A
#
# COMPACT_ATOMS: atom_id res chain seq x y z
N MET A 1 14.97 4.93 11.06
CA MET A 1 14.80 5.03 9.60
C MET A 1 14.56 3.69 8.94
N ASP A 2 15.50 2.77 9.08
CA ASP A 2 15.41 1.42 8.48
C ASP A 2 14.15 0.66 8.92
N ARG A 3 13.69 0.89 10.14
CA ARG A 3 12.49 0.26 10.68
C ARG A 3 11.23 0.61 9.87
N TYR A 4 11.07 1.88 9.48
CA TYR A 4 9.91 2.30 8.66
C TYR A 4 9.98 1.69 7.27
N ILE A 5 11.16 1.66 6.68
CA ILE A 5 11.38 1.06 5.37
C ILE A 5 11.10 -0.44 5.44
N THR A 6 11.56 -1.11 6.49
CA THR A 6 11.32 -2.52 6.73
C THR A 6 9.83 -2.80 6.86
N LEU A 7 9.08 -1.98 7.61
CA LEU A 7 7.63 -2.13 7.75
C LEU A 7 6.90 -1.93 6.42
N LEU A 8 7.32 -0.95 5.63
CA LEU A 8 6.67 -0.62 4.36
C LEU A 8 6.97 -1.62 3.25
N ARG A 9 8.14 -2.24 3.29
CA ARG A 9 8.62 -3.17 2.25
C ARG A 9 8.72 -4.60 2.73
N SER A 10 8.34 -4.86 3.98
CA SER A 10 8.61 -6.15 4.61
C SER A 10 8.01 -7.31 3.82
N ASP A 11 8.46 -8.45 4.18
CA ASP A 11 7.95 -9.78 3.84
C ASP A 11 6.43 -9.89 3.98
N LEU A 12 5.77 -8.80 4.37
CA LEU A 12 4.33 -8.62 4.25
C LEU A 12 3.80 -8.94 2.86
N ILE A 13 4.61 -8.78 1.81
CA ILE A 13 4.21 -9.20 0.46
C ILE A 13 4.04 -10.72 0.41
N THR A 14 4.96 -11.48 0.99
CA THR A 14 4.87 -12.95 1.06
C THR A 14 3.75 -13.39 1.98
N ASP A 15 3.67 -12.81 3.17
CA ASP A 15 2.60 -13.10 4.13
C ASP A 15 1.24 -12.66 3.59
N LYS A 16 1.22 -11.55 2.88
CA LYS A 16 0.02 -11.00 2.25
C LYS A 16 -0.58 -11.97 1.24
N ALA A 17 0.25 -12.56 0.37
CA ALA A 17 -0.22 -13.53 -0.61
C ALA A 17 -0.85 -14.74 0.08
N ALA A 18 -0.23 -15.24 1.16
CA ALA A 18 -0.77 -16.36 1.94
C ALA A 18 -2.12 -16.02 2.59
N VAL A 19 -2.25 -14.83 3.14
CA VAL A 19 -3.51 -14.34 3.75
C VAL A 19 -4.60 -14.26 2.69
N VAL A 20 -4.28 -13.72 1.51
CA VAL A 20 -5.24 -13.61 0.41
C VAL A 20 -5.71 -14.99 -0.02
N VAL A 21 -4.79 -15.91 -0.27
CA VAL A 21 -5.12 -17.29 -0.70
C VAL A 21 -6.05 -17.97 0.30
N SER A 22 -5.72 -17.89 1.60
CA SER A 22 -6.49 -18.60 2.63
C SER A 22 -7.87 -17.99 2.88
N ASN A 23 -8.11 -16.74 2.47
CA ASN A 23 -9.37 -16.04 2.75
C ASN A 23 -10.27 -15.81 1.53
N MET A 24 -9.76 -16.03 0.32
CA MET A 24 -10.53 -15.73 -0.90
C MET A 24 -11.41 -16.88 -1.37
N GLU A 25 -11.11 -18.11 -1.01
CA GLU A 25 -11.89 -19.28 -1.39
C GLU A 25 -12.08 -19.39 -2.91
N LEU A 26 -11.01 -19.18 -3.67
CA LEU A 26 -11.04 -19.25 -5.13
C LEU A 26 -10.90 -20.69 -5.62
N SER A 27 -11.62 -21.03 -6.70
CA SER A 27 -11.39 -22.28 -7.41
C SER A 27 -10.01 -22.27 -8.08
N GLU A 28 -9.53 -23.43 -8.52
CA GLU A 28 -8.25 -23.52 -9.21
C GLU A 28 -8.22 -22.64 -10.47
N LYS A 29 -9.29 -22.64 -11.25
CA LYS A 29 -9.44 -21.82 -12.45
C LYS A 29 -9.40 -20.32 -12.10
N GLU A 30 -10.13 -19.92 -11.08
CA GLU A 30 -10.14 -18.53 -10.60
C GLU A 30 -8.76 -18.11 -10.09
N MET A 31 -8.08 -19.01 -9.37
CA MET A 31 -6.73 -18.76 -8.85
C MET A 31 -5.74 -18.53 -10.00
N ASN A 32 -5.80 -19.35 -11.04
CA ASN A 32 -4.93 -19.22 -12.21
C ASN A 32 -5.16 -17.90 -12.95
N ALA A 33 -6.39 -17.39 -12.99
CA ALA A 33 -6.71 -16.10 -13.58
C ALA A 33 -6.36 -14.92 -12.67
N PHE A 34 -6.42 -15.12 -11.36
CA PHE A 34 -6.17 -14.12 -10.34
C PHE A 34 -4.69 -13.70 -10.26
N TRP A 35 -3.77 -14.67 -10.24
CA TRP A 35 -2.36 -14.39 -9.97
C TRP A 35 -1.69 -13.40 -10.92
N PRO A 36 -1.90 -13.47 -12.25
CA PRO A 36 -1.31 -12.46 -13.14
C PRO A 36 -1.75 -11.04 -12.82
N VAL A 37 -3.03 -10.85 -12.50
CA VAL A 37 -3.58 -9.55 -12.13
C VAL A 37 -3.02 -9.08 -10.78
N TYR A 38 -2.96 -10.00 -9.81
CA TYR A 38 -2.39 -9.71 -8.50
C TYR A 38 -0.93 -9.28 -8.58
N ASN A 39 -0.13 -9.99 -9.37
CA ASN A 39 1.29 -9.66 -9.52
C ASN A 39 1.49 -8.29 -10.17
N ALA A 40 0.69 -7.96 -11.19
CA ALA A 40 0.72 -6.65 -11.83
C ALA A 40 0.30 -5.54 -10.85
N TYR A 41 -0.72 -5.80 -10.03
CA TYR A 41 -1.18 -4.89 -8.99
C TYR A 41 -0.07 -4.62 -7.96
N GLN A 42 0.57 -5.67 -7.44
CA GLN A 42 1.65 -5.53 -6.48
C GLN A 42 2.84 -4.75 -7.05
N LYS A 43 3.14 -4.93 -8.31
CA LYS A 43 4.22 -4.20 -8.98
C LYS A 43 3.92 -2.69 -9.03
N GLU A 44 2.70 -2.30 -9.36
CA GLU A 44 2.31 -0.89 -9.36
C GLU A 44 2.26 -0.32 -7.94
N LEU A 45 1.75 -1.07 -6.98
CA LEU A 45 1.76 -0.65 -5.57
C LEU A 45 3.18 -0.45 -5.03
N SER A 46 4.11 -1.29 -5.44
CA SER A 46 5.52 -1.17 -5.03
C SER A 46 6.11 0.17 -5.45
N LYS A 47 5.75 0.68 -6.62
CA LYS A 47 6.20 2.01 -7.08
C LYS A 47 5.65 3.13 -6.19
N VAL A 48 4.39 3.03 -5.79
CA VAL A 48 3.78 3.97 -4.85
C VAL A 48 4.46 3.87 -3.48
N GLY A 49 4.76 2.66 -3.05
CA GLY A 49 5.52 2.41 -1.82
C GLY A 49 6.89 3.06 -1.83
N ASP A 50 7.60 3.04 -2.96
CA ASP A 50 8.89 3.71 -3.12
C ASP A 50 8.75 5.23 -2.93
N GLU A 51 7.70 5.83 -3.47
CA GLU A 51 7.43 7.26 -3.29
C GLU A 51 7.11 7.58 -1.82
N LYS A 52 6.33 6.72 -1.16
CA LYS A 52 6.02 6.88 0.26
C LYS A 52 7.28 6.82 1.13
N VAL A 53 8.16 5.86 0.86
CA VAL A 53 9.45 5.73 1.55
C VAL A 53 10.27 7.01 1.37
N ALA A 54 10.31 7.58 0.16
CA ALA A 54 11.06 8.80 -0.11
C ALA A 54 10.52 9.98 0.71
N VAL A 55 9.20 10.13 0.84
CA VAL A 55 8.58 11.19 1.65
C VAL A 55 8.92 11.00 3.13
N ILE A 56 8.84 9.78 3.64
CA ILE A 56 9.15 9.48 5.05
C ILE A 56 10.64 9.75 5.33
N LYS A 57 11.54 9.37 4.43
CA LYS A 57 12.97 9.65 4.57
C LYS A 57 13.24 11.15 4.62
N ASP A 58 12.64 11.90 3.71
CA ASP A 58 12.78 13.35 3.66
C ASP A 58 12.31 13.96 4.97
N TYR A 59 11.18 13.53 5.50
CA TYR A 59 10.64 13.98 6.77
C TYR A 59 11.56 13.66 7.94
N THR A 60 11.97 12.41 8.09
CA THR A 60 12.75 11.96 9.25
C THR A 60 14.19 12.51 9.23
N GLU A 61 14.79 12.68 8.06
CA GLU A 61 16.13 13.24 7.93
C GLU A 61 16.19 14.74 8.24
N HIS A 62 15.08 15.47 8.05
CA HIS A 62 15.05 16.93 8.18
C HIS A 62 14.11 17.43 9.27
N ILE A 63 13.64 16.56 10.15
CA ILE A 63 12.59 16.89 11.14
C ILE A 63 12.93 18.11 12.00
N GLU A 64 14.21 18.30 12.34
CA GLU A 64 14.64 19.43 13.17
C GLU A 64 14.71 20.74 12.38
N GLN A 65 14.63 20.69 11.06
CA GLN A 65 14.84 21.82 10.17
C GLN A 65 13.63 22.11 9.28
N VAL A 66 12.47 21.55 9.62
CA VAL A 66 11.27 21.72 8.81
C VAL A 66 10.64 23.09 9.11
N ASP A 67 10.78 24.01 8.18
CA ASP A 67 10.08 25.29 8.21
C ASP A 67 8.66 25.15 7.63
N ASN A 68 7.92 26.26 7.59
CA ASN A 68 6.54 26.24 7.09
C ASN A 68 6.45 25.82 5.62
N ALA A 69 7.39 26.25 4.78
CA ALA A 69 7.42 25.89 3.36
C ALA A 69 7.69 24.40 3.19
N LYS A 70 8.65 23.86 3.92
CA LYS A 70 8.98 22.45 3.89
C LYS A 70 7.84 21.58 4.43
N ALA A 71 7.20 22.04 5.51
CA ALA A 71 6.04 21.33 6.08
C ALA A 71 4.91 21.22 5.04
N ARG A 72 4.63 22.30 4.31
CA ARG A 72 3.63 22.30 3.25
C ARG A 72 4.03 21.34 2.11
N GLU A 73 5.29 21.38 1.68
CA GLU A 73 5.83 20.49 0.65
C GLU A 73 5.62 19.03 1.03
N LEU A 74 6.01 18.65 2.24
CA LEU A 74 5.87 17.27 2.73
C LEU A 74 4.42 16.84 2.82
N THR A 75 3.53 17.71 3.28
CA THR A 75 2.10 17.45 3.36
C THR A 75 1.52 17.17 1.96
N MET A 76 1.85 18.00 0.99
CA MET A 76 1.36 17.84 -0.38
C MET A 76 1.91 16.59 -1.04
N LYS A 77 3.17 16.24 -0.79
CA LYS A 77 3.78 15.00 -1.29
C LYS A 77 3.12 13.76 -0.68
N ALA A 78 2.84 13.79 0.61
CA ALA A 78 2.15 12.69 1.29
C ALA A 78 0.75 12.47 0.71
N LEU A 79 0.01 13.55 0.46
CA LEU A 79 -1.32 13.47 -0.16
C LEU A 79 -1.23 12.94 -1.61
N ALA A 80 -0.22 13.37 -2.36
CA ALA A 80 -0.02 12.89 -3.74
C ALA A 80 0.23 11.38 -3.77
N VAL A 81 0.97 10.84 -2.82
CA VAL A 81 1.18 9.39 -2.67
C VAL A 81 -0.14 8.67 -2.42
N GLU A 82 -0.97 9.19 -1.52
CA GLU A 82 -2.29 8.61 -1.23
C GLU A 82 -3.21 8.64 -2.46
N GLU A 83 -3.20 9.72 -3.23
CA GLU A 83 -3.97 9.84 -4.46
C GLU A 83 -3.51 8.81 -5.50
N LYS A 84 -2.22 8.61 -5.67
CA LYS A 84 -1.66 7.61 -6.59
C LYS A 84 -2.07 6.20 -6.18
N ARG A 85 -1.99 5.90 -4.90
CA ARG A 85 -2.41 4.61 -4.36
C ARG A 85 -3.88 4.34 -4.66
N LEU A 86 -4.72 5.32 -4.38
CA LEU A 86 -6.16 5.20 -4.67
C LEU A 86 -6.42 4.99 -6.16
N GLY A 87 -5.66 5.67 -7.03
CA GLY A 87 -5.74 5.49 -8.47
C GLY A 87 -5.39 4.06 -8.90
N VAL A 88 -4.36 3.48 -8.32
CA VAL A 88 -3.97 2.09 -8.57
C VAL A 88 -5.10 1.13 -8.13
N ILE A 89 -5.66 1.35 -6.94
CA ILE A 89 -6.78 0.53 -6.44
C ILE A 89 -7.96 0.58 -7.40
N LYS A 90 -8.37 1.77 -7.82
CA LYS A 90 -9.50 1.95 -8.75
C LYS A 90 -9.26 1.23 -10.07
N LYS A 91 -8.06 1.33 -10.60
CA LYS A 91 -7.68 0.66 -11.86
C LYS A 91 -7.79 -0.87 -11.70
N TYR A 92 -7.31 -1.41 -10.60
CA TYR A 92 -7.29 -2.86 -10.40
C TYR A 92 -8.63 -3.43 -9.95
N ILE A 93 -9.52 -2.64 -9.38
CA ILE A 93 -10.92 -3.06 -9.22
C ILE A 93 -11.49 -3.48 -10.59
N GLU A 94 -11.24 -2.68 -11.61
CA GLU A 94 -11.69 -2.99 -12.97
C GLU A 94 -10.98 -4.22 -13.54
N ASN A 95 -9.67 -4.31 -13.35
CA ASN A 95 -8.89 -5.44 -13.86
C ASN A 95 -9.26 -6.76 -13.19
N PHE A 96 -9.43 -6.77 -11.88
CA PHE A 96 -9.89 -7.97 -11.15
C PHE A 96 -11.32 -8.35 -11.52
N SER A 97 -12.16 -7.37 -11.83
CA SER A 97 -13.56 -7.61 -12.21
C SER A 97 -13.71 -8.39 -13.52
N LYS A 98 -12.64 -8.46 -14.31
CA LYS A 98 -12.62 -9.27 -15.54
C LYS A 98 -12.45 -10.77 -15.26
N VAL A 99 -11.93 -11.13 -14.08
CA VAL A 99 -11.61 -12.51 -13.72
C VAL A 99 -12.33 -12.99 -12.47
N LEU A 100 -12.88 -12.10 -11.68
CA LEU A 100 -13.58 -12.40 -10.43
C LEU A 100 -14.96 -11.75 -10.41
N SER A 101 -15.85 -12.29 -9.57
CA SER A 101 -17.15 -11.65 -9.30
C SER A 101 -16.98 -10.35 -8.50
N ALA A 102 -17.96 -9.48 -8.54
CA ALA A 102 -17.95 -8.24 -7.75
C ALA A 102 -17.79 -8.52 -6.26
N LYS A 103 -18.41 -9.59 -5.76
CA LYS A 103 -18.31 -9.98 -4.35
C LYS A 103 -16.89 -10.44 -3.97
N GLN A 104 -16.25 -11.19 -4.86
CA GLN A 104 -14.86 -11.63 -4.67
C GLN A 104 -13.90 -10.43 -4.72
N VAL A 105 -14.10 -9.50 -5.64
CA VAL A 105 -13.30 -8.27 -5.73
C VAL A 105 -13.47 -7.45 -4.45
N ALA A 106 -14.70 -7.29 -3.96
CA ALA A 106 -14.95 -6.58 -2.70
C ALA A 106 -14.22 -7.23 -1.52
N ARG A 107 -14.27 -8.56 -1.44
CA ARG A 107 -13.59 -9.32 -0.37
C ARG A 107 -12.08 -9.13 -0.44
N PHE A 108 -11.51 -9.17 -1.64
CA PHE A 108 -10.08 -8.93 -1.84
C PHE A 108 -9.67 -7.55 -1.33
N PHE A 109 -10.38 -6.49 -1.72
CA PHE A 109 -10.03 -5.14 -1.29
C PHE A 109 -10.35 -4.86 0.18
N GLN A 110 -11.29 -5.56 0.80
CA GLN A 110 -11.45 -5.54 2.26
C GLN A 110 -10.17 -6.05 2.95
N LEU A 111 -9.61 -7.17 2.47
CA LEU A 111 -8.36 -7.72 3.00
C LEU A 111 -7.19 -6.75 2.77
N GLU A 112 -7.10 -6.21 1.56
CA GLU A 112 -6.06 -5.23 1.19
C GLU A 112 -6.08 -4.01 2.12
N LEU A 113 -7.24 -3.42 2.30
CA LEU A 113 -7.38 -2.22 3.12
C LEU A 113 -7.11 -2.50 4.60
N GLN A 114 -7.54 -3.64 5.11
CA GLN A 114 -7.25 -4.02 6.50
C GLN A 114 -5.75 -4.18 6.73
N MET A 115 -5.06 -4.88 5.83
CA MET A 115 -3.61 -5.06 5.94
C MET A 115 -2.87 -3.72 5.83
N GLN A 116 -3.30 -2.86 4.92
CA GLN A 116 -2.70 -1.55 4.76
C GLN A 116 -2.89 -0.67 5.99
N ARG A 117 -4.07 -0.71 6.61
CA ARG A 117 -4.33 0.04 7.84
C ARG A 117 -3.45 -0.42 8.99
N MET A 118 -3.17 -1.73 9.09
CA MET A 118 -2.26 -2.26 10.11
C MET A 118 -0.84 -1.72 9.92
N ILE A 119 -0.35 -1.69 8.69
CA ILE A 119 0.97 -1.13 8.37
C ILE A 119 0.99 0.36 8.69
N ASP A 120 -0.01 1.10 8.25
CA ASP A 120 -0.09 2.55 8.46
C ASP A 120 -0.13 2.89 9.95
N LEU A 121 -0.85 2.10 10.75
CA LEU A 121 -0.90 2.29 12.20
C LEU A 121 0.47 2.08 12.84
N GLN A 122 1.19 1.03 12.46
CA GLN A 122 2.52 0.75 12.98
C GLN A 122 3.51 1.87 12.60
N VAL A 123 3.47 2.33 11.37
CA VAL A 123 4.31 3.44 10.91
C VAL A 123 3.96 4.72 11.68
N ALA A 124 2.69 5.03 11.80
CA ALA A 124 2.22 6.23 12.51
C ALA A 124 2.62 6.21 14.00
N ALA A 125 2.60 5.04 14.63
CA ALA A 125 2.98 4.92 16.04
C ALA A 125 4.45 5.25 16.29
N ASP A 126 5.30 5.04 15.29
CA ASP A 126 6.75 5.23 15.41
C ASP A 126 7.23 6.57 14.83
N LEU A 127 6.44 7.25 13.99
CA LEU A 127 6.83 8.54 13.43
C LEU A 127 6.56 9.68 14.41
N PRO A 128 7.55 10.56 14.66
CA PRO A 128 7.33 11.72 15.52
C PRO A 128 6.47 12.77 14.79
N LEU A 129 5.70 13.52 15.57
CA LEU A 129 4.97 14.67 15.05
C LEU A 129 5.89 15.87 14.90
N LEU A 130 5.54 16.76 13.98
CA LEU A 130 6.18 18.06 13.89
C LEU A 130 5.92 18.87 15.16
N LYS A 131 6.95 19.58 15.62
CA LYS A 131 6.85 20.43 16.80
C LYS A 131 6.40 21.83 16.41
#